data_7dbbdb3663d8286963cd965086053c85
#
_entry.id   7dbbdb3663d8286963cd965086053c85
#
_cell.length_a   1.000
_cell.length_b   1.000
_cell.length_c   1.000
_cell.angle_alpha   90.00
_cell.angle_beta   90.00
_cell.angle_gamma   90.00
#
_symmetry.space_group_name_H-M   'P 1'
#
loop_
_entity.id
_entity.type
_entity.pdbx_description
1 polymer ?
#
loop_
_entity_poly.entity_id
_entity_poly.type
_entity_poly.pdbx_seq_one_letter_code
_entity_poly.pdbx_strand_id
1 'polypeptide(L)'
;MDKKMPKKISLKDFGMEKIILIAIAGIVLLAANFSEWKNSSSKTSEKQEKSIETSQNDAYVEALENKLVHILENVDGVGKAEVMITLKSSKESVLNKDLSEEKQTEEERSGETQKVNKNQKKQEETILSDSSGNSAPYVIKELEPEISGIVISCEGAGNKVVESSVLEAVQVLFGVSANHIKVLKICLLYTSD
;
A
#
# COMPACT_ATOMS: atom_id res chain seq x y z
N MET A 1 -9.69 22.35 -58.16
CA MET A 1 -8.96 21.94 -56.93
C MET A 1 -8.55 20.46 -57.16
N ASP A 2 -7.34 20.29 -57.72
CA ASP A 2 -6.83 19.01 -58.11
C ASP A 2 -6.24 18.26 -56.92
N LYS A 3 -6.88 17.14 -56.58
CA LYS A 3 -6.45 16.20 -55.52
C LYS A 3 -5.44 15.23 -56.09
N LYS A 4 -4.15 15.58 -56.02
CA LYS A 4 -3.02 14.77 -56.48
C LYS A 4 -2.88 13.52 -55.58
N MET A 5 -3.23 12.34 -56.14
CA MET A 5 -3.05 11.05 -55.46
C MET A 5 -1.55 10.71 -55.35
N PRO A 6 -1.11 10.11 -54.22
CA PRO A 6 0.27 9.72 -54.05
C PRO A 6 0.59 8.51 -54.97
N LYS A 7 1.68 8.67 -55.75
CA LYS A 7 2.24 7.67 -56.67
C LYS A 7 2.67 6.44 -55.86
N LYS A 8 2.17 5.26 -56.21
CA LYS A 8 2.64 3.98 -55.66
C LYS A 8 4.11 3.79 -56.04
N ILE A 9 4.97 3.77 -55.03
CA ILE A 9 6.41 3.53 -55.16
C ILE A 9 6.57 2.01 -55.44
N SER A 10 7.06 1.64 -56.59
CA SER A 10 7.34 0.26 -56.96
C SER A 10 8.71 -0.15 -56.43
N LEU A 11 8.76 -1.23 -55.64
CA LEU A 11 10.00 -1.77 -55.09
C LEU A 11 11.03 -2.25 -56.13
N LYS A 12 10.65 -2.34 -57.41
CA LYS A 12 11.52 -2.81 -58.51
C LYS A 12 12.52 -1.77 -59.02
N ASP A 13 12.33 -0.48 -58.72
CA ASP A 13 13.21 0.58 -59.19
C ASP A 13 14.34 0.94 -58.20
N PHE A 14 14.37 0.29 -57.06
CA PHE A 14 15.42 0.45 -56.06
C PHE A 14 16.47 -0.68 -56.28
N GLY A 15 17.63 -0.31 -56.83
CA GLY A 15 18.77 -1.24 -56.95
C GLY A 15 19.11 -1.89 -55.60
N MET A 16 19.59 -3.13 -55.61
CA MET A 16 19.86 -3.95 -54.43
C MET A 16 20.71 -3.22 -53.37
N GLU A 17 21.61 -2.32 -53.78
CA GLU A 17 22.44 -1.50 -52.88
C GLU A 17 21.63 -0.56 -52.00
N LYS A 18 20.56 0.04 -52.53
CA LYS A 18 19.69 0.97 -51.77
C LYS A 18 18.77 0.25 -50.81
N ILE A 19 18.36 -0.97 -51.14
CA ILE A 19 17.54 -1.81 -50.24
C ILE A 19 18.37 -2.25 -49.04
N ILE A 20 19.65 -2.59 -49.24
CA ILE A 20 20.58 -2.93 -48.18
C ILE A 20 20.80 -1.73 -47.24
N LEU A 21 20.97 -0.51 -47.77
CA LEU A 21 21.10 0.70 -46.93
C LEU A 21 19.87 1.01 -46.08
N ILE A 22 18.67 0.80 -46.64
CA ILE A 22 17.41 0.97 -45.90
C ILE A 22 17.27 -0.07 -44.78
N ALA A 23 17.66 -1.32 -45.09
CA ALA A 23 17.65 -2.40 -44.07
C ALA A 23 18.61 -2.13 -42.94
N ILE A 24 19.83 -1.64 -43.24
CA ILE A 24 20.83 -1.27 -42.20
C ILE A 24 20.30 -0.09 -41.37
N ALA A 25 19.70 0.95 -41.99
CA ALA A 25 19.12 2.08 -41.28
C ALA A 25 17.95 1.62 -40.37
N GLY A 26 17.12 0.68 -40.83
CA GLY A 26 16.04 0.09 -40.04
C GLY A 26 16.56 -0.67 -38.81
N ILE A 27 17.65 -1.45 -38.97
CA ILE A 27 18.28 -2.19 -37.87
C ILE A 27 18.88 -1.21 -36.83
N VAL A 28 19.51 -0.12 -37.27
CA VAL A 28 20.06 0.92 -36.38
C VAL A 28 18.96 1.62 -35.60
N LEU A 29 17.80 1.93 -36.23
CA LEU A 29 16.65 2.51 -35.54
C LEU A 29 16.02 1.54 -34.53
N LEU A 30 15.97 0.25 -34.83
CA LEU A 30 15.51 -0.76 -33.89
C LEU A 30 16.46 -0.94 -32.72
N ALA A 31 17.79 -0.88 -32.97
CA ALA A 31 18.79 -0.95 -31.92
C ALA A 31 18.78 0.29 -31.00
N ALA A 32 18.48 1.48 -31.53
CA ALA A 32 18.34 2.70 -30.74
C ALA A 32 17.12 2.64 -29.80
N ASN A 33 16.00 2.08 -30.24
CA ASN A 33 14.81 1.87 -29.41
C ASN A 33 14.98 0.72 -28.40
N PHE A 34 15.85 -0.25 -28.68
CA PHE A 34 16.11 -1.37 -27.76
C PHE A 34 16.94 -0.94 -26.51
N SER A 35 17.68 0.17 -26.61
CA SER A 35 18.39 0.72 -25.46
C SER A 35 17.44 1.39 -24.43
N GLU A 36 16.26 1.84 -24.86
CA GLU A 36 15.24 2.39 -23.92
C GLU A 36 14.43 1.30 -23.22
N TRP A 37 14.34 0.09 -23.80
CA TRP A 37 13.66 -1.03 -23.12
C TRP A 37 14.46 -1.55 -21.91
N LYS A 38 15.76 -1.33 -21.88
CA LYS A 38 16.62 -1.70 -20.76
C LYS A 38 16.53 -0.72 -19.58
N ASN A 39 16.01 0.49 -19.80
CA ASN A 39 15.86 1.54 -18.77
C ASN A 39 14.43 1.66 -18.22
N SER A 40 13.49 0.80 -18.66
CA SER A 40 12.12 0.76 -18.11
C SER A 40 12.01 -0.09 -16.82
N SER A 41 13.14 -0.40 -16.17
CA SER A 41 13.22 -1.22 -14.94
C SER A 41 12.87 -0.47 -13.65
N SER A 42 12.63 0.86 -13.71
CA SER A 42 12.33 1.63 -12.49
C SER A 42 10.84 1.72 -12.13
N LYS A 43 9.94 1.25 -13.01
CA LYS A 43 8.49 1.16 -12.68
C LYS A 43 8.04 -0.21 -12.17
N THR A 44 8.92 -1.20 -12.21
CA THR A 44 8.61 -2.56 -11.73
C THR A 44 8.87 -2.69 -10.23
N SER A 45 9.74 -1.87 -9.63
CA SER A 45 10.04 -1.91 -8.19
C SER A 45 8.85 -1.51 -7.33
N GLU A 46 8.15 -0.42 -7.66
CA GLU A 46 6.97 0.01 -6.89
C GLU A 46 5.80 -0.99 -6.94
N LYS A 47 5.64 -1.70 -8.07
CA LYS A 47 4.57 -2.70 -8.20
C LYS A 47 4.92 -4.01 -7.50
N GLN A 48 6.19 -4.36 -7.40
CA GLN A 48 6.66 -5.53 -6.64
C GLN A 48 6.66 -5.27 -5.13
N GLU A 49 7.09 -4.12 -4.65
CA GLU A 49 7.01 -3.74 -3.23
C GLU A 49 5.56 -3.75 -2.76
N LYS A 50 4.65 -3.11 -3.50
CA LYS A 50 3.23 -3.08 -3.14
C LYS A 50 2.56 -4.46 -3.15
N SER A 51 2.99 -5.39 -4.01
CA SER A 51 2.48 -6.76 -4.02
C SER A 51 3.04 -7.61 -2.87
N ILE A 52 4.27 -7.36 -2.44
CA ILE A 52 4.89 -8.05 -1.30
C ILE A 52 4.28 -7.56 0.02
N GLU A 53 4.08 -6.26 0.19
CA GLU A 53 3.43 -5.68 1.37
C GLU A 53 1.98 -6.17 1.53
N THR A 54 1.21 -6.21 0.44
CA THR A 54 -0.16 -6.75 0.46
C THR A 54 -0.16 -8.21 0.90
N SER A 55 0.73 -9.04 0.34
CA SER A 55 0.84 -10.45 0.69
C SER A 55 1.27 -10.69 2.15
N GLN A 56 2.13 -9.83 2.72
CA GLN A 56 2.53 -9.91 4.12
C GLN A 56 1.39 -9.52 5.07
N ASN A 57 0.64 -8.47 4.72
CA ASN A 57 -0.52 -8.04 5.50
C ASN A 57 -1.62 -9.09 5.50
N ASP A 58 -1.89 -9.72 4.34
CA ASP A 58 -2.90 -10.79 4.22
C ASP A 58 -2.52 -11.99 5.07
N ALA A 59 -1.25 -12.42 5.04
CA ALA A 59 -0.77 -13.52 5.89
C ALA A 59 -0.82 -13.19 7.40
N TYR A 60 -0.57 -11.93 7.77
CA TYR A 60 -0.68 -11.47 9.15
C TYR A 60 -2.14 -11.49 9.62
N VAL A 61 -3.07 -10.97 8.83
CA VAL A 61 -4.51 -10.98 9.12
C VAL A 61 -5.01 -12.42 9.26
N GLU A 62 -4.71 -13.28 8.30
CA GLU A 62 -5.10 -14.69 8.33
C GLU A 62 -4.60 -15.40 9.60
N ALA A 63 -3.36 -15.13 10.02
CA ALA A 63 -2.81 -15.68 11.25
C ALA A 63 -3.55 -15.20 12.51
N LEU A 64 -4.00 -13.93 12.54
CA LEU A 64 -4.80 -13.39 13.64
C LEU A 64 -6.21 -13.97 13.66
N GLU A 65 -6.86 -14.04 12.49
CA GLU A 65 -8.19 -14.62 12.34
C GLU A 65 -8.22 -16.07 12.81
N ASN A 66 -7.27 -16.90 12.35
CA ASN A 66 -7.16 -18.31 12.75
C ASN A 66 -6.93 -18.48 14.25
N LYS A 67 -6.08 -17.63 14.87
CA LYS A 67 -5.87 -17.66 16.32
C LYS A 67 -7.13 -17.28 17.08
N LEU A 68 -7.83 -16.26 16.62
CA LEU A 68 -9.06 -15.79 17.26
C LEU A 68 -10.18 -16.84 17.14
N VAL A 69 -10.38 -17.41 15.95
CA VAL A 69 -11.33 -18.52 15.73
C VAL A 69 -11.05 -19.66 16.71
N HIS A 70 -9.79 -20.09 16.80
CA HIS A 70 -9.40 -21.18 17.70
C HIS A 70 -9.70 -20.87 19.18
N ILE A 71 -9.49 -19.63 19.63
CA ILE A 71 -9.83 -19.22 20.99
C ILE A 71 -11.33 -19.22 21.20
N LEU A 72 -12.10 -18.64 20.28
CA LEU A 72 -13.54 -18.49 20.39
C LEU A 72 -14.27 -19.83 20.38
N GLU A 73 -13.86 -20.78 19.54
CA GLU A 73 -14.45 -22.11 19.47
C GLU A 73 -14.26 -22.95 20.75
N ASN A 74 -13.25 -22.60 21.58
CA ASN A 74 -13.05 -23.23 22.88
C ASN A 74 -13.86 -22.59 24.02
N VAL A 75 -14.61 -21.52 23.74
CA VAL A 75 -15.47 -20.85 24.72
C VAL A 75 -16.84 -21.53 24.75
N ASP A 76 -17.32 -21.84 25.97
CA ASP A 76 -18.61 -22.48 26.15
C ASP A 76 -19.75 -21.63 25.56
N GLY A 77 -20.60 -22.30 24.78
CA GLY A 77 -21.74 -21.69 24.14
C GLY A 77 -21.47 -20.89 22.85
N VAL A 78 -20.22 -20.73 22.41
CA VAL A 78 -19.89 -20.04 21.14
C VAL A 78 -20.12 -20.94 19.93
N GLY A 79 -19.69 -22.21 19.99
CA GLY A 79 -19.77 -23.14 18.86
C GLY A 79 -18.82 -22.78 17.73
N LYS A 80 -19.18 -23.12 16.48
CA LYS A 80 -18.36 -22.75 15.31
C LYS A 80 -18.32 -21.24 15.13
N ALA A 81 -17.15 -20.73 14.80
CA ALA A 81 -16.91 -19.33 14.60
C ALA A 81 -16.13 -19.06 13.31
N GLU A 82 -16.46 -17.95 12.67
CA GLU A 82 -15.72 -17.37 11.56
C GLU A 82 -15.41 -15.93 11.90
N VAL A 83 -14.21 -15.47 11.58
CA VAL A 83 -13.73 -14.13 11.89
C VAL A 83 -13.21 -13.47 10.63
N MET A 84 -13.49 -12.19 10.49
CA MET A 84 -12.93 -11.33 9.46
C MET A 84 -12.38 -10.06 10.10
N ILE A 85 -11.09 -9.80 9.88
CA ILE A 85 -10.38 -8.63 10.40
C ILE A 85 -10.02 -7.71 9.24
N THR A 86 -10.29 -6.43 9.39
CA THR A 86 -9.90 -5.40 8.42
C THR A 86 -8.89 -4.45 9.05
N LEU A 87 -7.77 -4.23 8.37
CA LEU A 87 -6.74 -3.29 8.80
C LEU A 87 -7.06 -1.87 8.34
N LYS A 88 -6.69 -0.90 9.14
CA LYS A 88 -6.72 0.54 8.82
C LYS A 88 -5.41 0.99 8.18
N SER A 89 -4.29 0.44 8.64
CA SER A 89 -2.96 0.70 8.10
C SER A 89 -2.17 -0.61 8.00
N SER A 90 -1.22 -0.66 7.08
CA SER A 90 -0.19 -1.68 7.02
C SER A 90 0.87 -1.46 8.12
N LYS A 91 1.78 -2.41 8.26
CA LYS A 91 2.99 -2.23 9.06
C LYS A 91 3.79 -1.03 8.54
N GLU A 92 4.18 -0.13 9.44
CA GLU A 92 4.90 1.10 9.09
C GLU A 92 6.24 1.16 9.82
N SER A 93 7.30 1.46 9.07
CA SER A 93 8.63 1.68 9.62
C SER A 93 8.86 3.17 9.83
N VAL A 94 9.05 3.59 11.08
CA VAL A 94 9.39 4.96 11.42
C VAL A 94 10.89 5.16 11.26
N LEU A 95 11.26 6.00 10.29
CA LEU A 95 12.64 6.33 9.98
C LEU A 95 13.16 7.43 10.90
N ASN A 96 14.46 7.38 11.22
CA ASN A 96 15.12 8.50 11.90
C ASN A 96 15.27 9.68 10.94
N LYS A 97 14.66 10.80 11.30
CA LYS A 97 14.72 12.06 10.55
C LYS A 97 15.31 13.14 11.43
N ASP A 98 16.27 13.86 10.90
CA ASP A 98 16.74 15.10 11.52
C ASP A 98 15.77 16.24 11.13
N LEU A 99 15.19 16.88 12.13
CA LEU A 99 14.19 17.93 11.97
C LEU A 99 14.85 19.26 12.31
N SER A 100 15.07 20.09 11.29
CA SER A 100 15.48 21.48 11.49
C SER A 100 14.28 22.39 11.29
N GLU A 101 13.84 23.06 12.35
CA GLU A 101 12.74 24.01 12.33
C GLU A 101 13.26 25.41 12.61
N GLU A 102 13.22 26.27 11.60
CA GLU A 102 13.60 27.69 11.70
C GLU A 102 12.32 28.53 11.72
N LYS A 103 12.07 29.22 12.84
CA LYS A 103 10.95 30.15 13.01
C LYS A 103 11.49 31.58 13.02
N GLN A 104 11.20 32.35 11.99
CA GLN A 104 11.44 33.80 11.96
C GLN A 104 10.11 34.53 12.16
N THR A 105 10.07 35.31 13.23
CA THR A 105 8.94 36.23 13.50
C THR A 105 9.46 37.65 13.35
N GLU A 106 9.02 38.36 12.33
CA GLU A 106 9.31 39.79 12.16
C GLU A 106 8.08 40.60 12.56
N GLU A 107 8.25 41.47 13.56
CA GLU A 107 7.22 42.43 13.99
C GLU A 107 7.61 43.82 13.50
N GLU A 108 6.92 44.33 12.47
CA GLU A 108 7.02 45.75 12.07
C GLU A 108 5.90 46.57 12.71
N ARG A 109 6.28 47.55 13.50
CA ARG A 109 5.37 48.54 14.08
C ARG A 109 5.56 49.90 13.33
N SER A 110 4.56 50.25 12.52
CA SER A 110 4.50 51.58 11.88
C SER A 110 3.17 52.24 12.25
N GLY A 111 3.19 53.16 13.23
CA GLY A 111 2.00 53.84 13.74
C GLY A 111 0.99 52.89 14.41
N GLU A 112 -0.29 53.00 13.99
CA GLU A 112 -1.39 52.17 14.54
C GLU A 112 -1.50 50.79 13.88
N THR A 113 -0.65 50.46 12.89
CA THR A 113 -0.73 49.19 12.16
C THR A 113 0.43 48.28 12.55
N GLN A 114 0.11 47.14 13.12
CA GLN A 114 1.06 46.09 13.45
C GLN A 114 0.99 44.99 12.37
N LYS A 115 2.06 44.80 11.61
CA LYS A 115 2.23 43.66 10.70
C LYS A 115 3.12 42.62 11.34
N VAL A 116 2.60 41.40 11.51
CA VAL A 116 3.35 40.24 11.99
C VAL A 116 3.56 39.29 10.81
N ASN A 117 4.79 39.19 10.33
CA ASN A 117 5.18 38.21 9.35
C ASN A 117 5.76 36.99 10.07
N LYS A 118 5.09 35.85 9.96
CA LYS A 118 5.60 34.56 10.48
C LYS A 118 6.10 33.72 9.30
N ASN A 119 7.39 33.51 9.24
CA ASN A 119 8.02 32.62 8.28
C ASN A 119 8.49 31.36 9.01
N GLN A 120 7.96 30.18 8.64
CA GLN A 120 8.32 28.92 9.23
C GLN A 120 8.90 28.02 8.14
N LYS A 121 10.19 27.69 8.28
CA LYS A 121 10.88 26.77 7.39
C LYS A 121 11.11 25.47 8.12
N LYS A 122 10.54 24.37 7.62
CA LYS A 122 10.80 23.00 8.07
C LYS A 122 11.69 22.31 7.05
N GLN A 123 12.79 21.74 7.52
CA GLN A 123 13.65 20.90 6.73
C GLN A 123 13.75 19.54 7.43
N GLU A 124 13.41 18.48 6.70
CA GLU A 124 13.49 17.10 7.15
C GLU A 124 14.57 16.38 6.34
N GLU A 125 15.53 15.77 7.01
CA GLU A 125 16.57 14.97 6.40
C GLU A 125 16.55 13.57 6.99
N THR A 126 16.48 12.53 6.14
CA THR A 126 16.48 11.13 6.58
C THR A 126 17.91 10.71 6.90
N ILE A 127 18.15 10.22 8.11
CA ILE A 127 19.45 9.70 8.52
C ILE A 127 19.65 8.31 7.91
N LEU A 128 20.71 8.16 7.15
CA LEU A 128 21.12 6.89 6.58
C LEU A 128 22.13 6.19 7.48
N SER A 129 22.01 4.88 7.64
CA SER A 129 22.99 4.05 8.32
C SER A 129 23.94 3.46 7.29
N ASP A 130 25.22 3.76 7.40
CA ASP A 130 26.28 3.20 6.58
C ASP A 130 26.74 1.85 7.17
N SER A 131 25.98 0.80 6.93
CA SER A 131 26.40 -0.55 7.27
C SER A 131 26.83 -1.30 6.01
N SER A 132 28.13 -1.48 5.85
CA SER A 132 28.75 -2.34 4.80
C SER A 132 28.51 -1.89 3.35
N GLY A 133 28.53 -0.57 3.07
CA GLY A 133 28.46 -0.05 1.70
C GLY A 133 27.07 0.05 1.08
N ASN A 134 26.01 -0.26 1.83
CA ASN A 134 24.63 0.03 1.48
C ASN A 134 24.10 1.09 2.43
N SER A 135 23.82 2.27 1.91
CA SER A 135 23.13 3.33 2.66
C SER A 135 21.66 2.97 2.76
N ALA A 136 21.23 2.45 3.92
CA ALA A 136 19.84 2.17 4.22
C ALA A 136 19.29 3.16 5.26
N PRO A 137 18.01 3.55 5.19
CA PRO A 137 17.39 4.39 6.19
C PRO A 137 17.45 3.74 7.58
N TYR A 138 17.82 4.51 8.60
CA TYR A 138 17.83 4.02 9.97
C TYR A 138 16.42 3.95 10.54
N VAL A 139 15.90 2.73 10.74
CA VAL A 139 14.57 2.48 11.32
C VAL A 139 14.67 2.59 12.84
N ILE A 140 13.92 3.53 13.45
CA ILE A 140 13.86 3.72 14.90
C ILE A 140 12.82 2.80 15.52
N LYS A 141 11.69 2.63 14.85
CA LYS A 141 10.54 1.90 15.35
C LYS A 141 9.75 1.31 14.19
N GLU A 142 9.24 0.10 14.39
CA GLU A 142 8.22 -0.49 13.54
C GLU A 142 6.88 -0.42 14.26
N LEU A 143 5.87 0.08 13.57
CA LEU A 143 4.49 0.12 14.05
C LEU A 143 3.75 -1.08 13.51
N GLU A 144 3.06 -1.80 14.39
CA GLU A 144 2.17 -2.90 14.00
C GLU A 144 0.95 -2.34 13.25
N PRO A 145 0.34 -3.15 12.36
CA PRO A 145 -0.87 -2.77 11.65
C PRO A 145 -2.01 -2.41 12.60
N GLU A 146 -2.71 -1.31 12.33
CA GLU A 146 -3.89 -0.89 13.11
C GLU A 146 -5.15 -1.55 12.55
N ILE A 147 -5.96 -2.14 13.43
CA ILE A 147 -7.22 -2.79 13.07
C ILE A 147 -8.32 -1.75 12.92
N SER A 148 -9.04 -1.77 11.80
CA SER A 148 -10.18 -0.91 11.50
C SER A 148 -11.50 -1.48 12.02
N GLY A 149 -11.67 -2.80 11.91
CA GLY A 149 -12.91 -3.45 12.32
C GLY A 149 -12.81 -4.97 12.34
N ILE A 150 -13.68 -5.60 13.12
CA ILE A 150 -13.73 -7.05 13.29
C ILE A 150 -15.20 -7.49 13.17
N VAL A 151 -15.44 -8.46 12.32
CA VAL A 151 -16.72 -9.15 12.20
C VAL A 151 -16.56 -10.60 12.65
N ILE A 152 -17.39 -11.05 13.55
CA ILE A 152 -17.39 -12.40 14.10
C ILE A 152 -18.75 -13.01 13.83
N SER A 153 -18.76 -14.15 13.17
CA SER A 153 -19.95 -14.96 12.99
C SER A 153 -19.81 -16.21 13.84
N CYS A 154 -20.75 -16.48 14.76
CA CYS A 154 -20.73 -17.70 15.57
C CYS A 154 -22.13 -18.25 15.83
N GLU A 155 -22.21 -19.56 16.11
CA GLU A 155 -23.49 -20.25 16.37
C GLU A 155 -24.20 -19.69 17.61
N GLY A 156 -23.40 -19.42 18.65
CA GLY A 156 -23.90 -18.95 19.95
C GLY A 156 -24.29 -17.50 20.05
N ALA A 157 -24.09 -16.69 19.01
CA ALA A 157 -24.41 -15.25 19.02
C ALA A 157 -25.90 -14.92 19.20
N GLY A 158 -26.77 -15.92 19.13
CA GLY A 158 -28.19 -15.75 19.52
C GLY A 158 -28.39 -15.55 21.02
N ASN A 159 -27.47 -15.95 21.86
CA ASN A 159 -27.47 -15.74 23.30
C ASN A 159 -26.75 -14.43 23.64
N LYS A 160 -27.46 -13.50 24.29
CA LYS A 160 -26.89 -12.17 24.64
C LYS A 160 -25.68 -12.25 25.57
N VAL A 161 -25.61 -13.25 26.43
CA VAL A 161 -24.46 -13.43 27.32
C VAL A 161 -23.22 -13.83 26.51
N VAL A 162 -23.36 -14.75 25.56
CA VAL A 162 -22.28 -15.18 24.67
C VAL A 162 -21.82 -14.01 23.77
N GLU A 163 -22.79 -13.29 23.17
CA GLU A 163 -22.52 -12.11 22.34
C GLU A 163 -21.69 -11.07 23.11
N SER A 164 -22.10 -10.74 24.37
CA SER A 164 -21.37 -9.79 25.21
C SER A 164 -19.97 -10.29 25.56
N SER A 165 -19.84 -11.55 25.95
CA SER A 165 -18.55 -12.13 26.32
C SER A 165 -17.56 -12.16 25.16
N VAL A 166 -18.03 -12.50 23.96
CA VAL A 166 -17.21 -12.47 22.73
C VAL A 166 -16.79 -11.03 22.42
N LEU A 167 -17.73 -10.08 22.48
CA LEU A 167 -17.44 -8.66 22.24
C LEU A 167 -16.38 -8.14 23.20
N GLU A 168 -16.53 -8.38 24.50
CA GLU A 168 -15.59 -7.92 25.53
C GLU A 168 -14.20 -8.54 25.36
N ALA A 169 -14.13 -9.86 25.07
CA ALA A 169 -12.87 -10.54 24.82
C ALA A 169 -12.11 -9.94 23.65
N VAL A 170 -12.81 -9.65 22.55
CA VAL A 170 -12.19 -9.07 21.34
C VAL A 170 -11.73 -7.63 21.58
N GLN A 171 -12.52 -6.83 22.33
CA GLN A 171 -12.12 -5.49 22.73
C GLN A 171 -10.81 -5.49 23.54
N VAL A 172 -10.69 -6.41 24.49
CA VAL A 172 -9.48 -6.53 25.32
C VAL A 172 -8.27 -7.01 24.52
N LEU A 173 -8.47 -7.98 23.60
CA LEU A 173 -7.38 -8.54 22.81
C LEU A 173 -6.78 -7.55 21.80
N PHE A 174 -7.63 -6.77 21.16
CA PHE A 174 -7.22 -5.91 20.04
C PHE A 174 -7.23 -4.40 20.37
N GLY A 175 -7.73 -4.01 21.53
CA GLY A 175 -7.85 -2.60 21.91
C GLY A 175 -8.83 -1.81 21.03
N VAL A 176 -9.77 -2.50 20.34
CA VAL A 176 -10.72 -1.92 19.41
C VAL A 176 -12.02 -1.62 20.15
N SER A 177 -12.62 -0.44 19.89
CA SER A 177 -13.88 -0.06 20.53
C SER A 177 -15.07 -0.86 19.99
N ALA A 178 -16.11 -1.03 20.80
CA ALA A 178 -17.27 -1.87 20.50
C ALA A 178 -18.01 -1.53 19.20
N ASN A 179 -17.97 -0.27 18.78
CA ASN A 179 -18.59 0.19 17.52
C ASN A 179 -17.86 -0.31 16.26
N HIS A 180 -16.64 -0.82 16.40
CA HIS A 180 -15.85 -1.41 15.34
C HIS A 180 -15.87 -2.94 15.35
N ILE A 181 -16.65 -3.53 16.26
CA ILE A 181 -16.81 -4.98 16.37
C ILE A 181 -18.27 -5.33 16.13
N LYS A 182 -18.50 -6.35 15.31
CA LYS A 182 -19.85 -6.88 15.09
C LYS A 182 -19.87 -8.37 15.28
N VAL A 183 -20.75 -8.84 16.18
CA VAL A 183 -21.01 -10.27 16.40
C VAL A 183 -22.32 -10.61 15.71
N LEU A 184 -22.31 -11.68 14.90
CA LEU A 184 -23.42 -12.14 14.08
C LEU A 184 -23.72 -13.61 14.37
N LYS A 185 -24.97 -13.99 14.32
CA LYS A 185 -25.36 -15.40 14.44
C LYS A 185 -25.20 -16.12 13.10
N ILE A 186 -24.47 -17.22 13.08
CA ILE A 186 -24.40 -18.12 11.93
C ILE A 186 -25.76 -18.83 11.79
N CYS A 187 -26.34 -18.81 10.58
CA CYS A 187 -27.46 -19.63 10.22
C CYS A 187 -26.96 -20.85 9.44
N LEU A 188 -26.87 -22.01 10.11
CA LEU A 188 -26.57 -23.26 9.43
C LEU A 188 -27.81 -23.69 8.65
N LEU A 189 -27.76 -23.54 7.32
CA LEU A 189 -28.73 -24.22 6.46
C LEU A 189 -28.36 -25.69 6.41
N TYR A 190 -29.09 -26.51 7.15
CA TYR A 190 -29.04 -27.95 6.98
C TYR A 190 -29.59 -28.28 5.58
N THR A 191 -28.73 -28.55 4.61
CA THR A 191 -29.13 -29.31 3.43
C THR A 191 -29.26 -30.76 3.86
N SER A 192 -30.52 -31.21 4.03
CA SER A 192 -30.89 -32.62 4.21
C SER A 192 -30.65 -33.29 2.85
N ASP A 193 -29.58 -34.09 2.72
CA ASP A 193 -29.45 -35.10 1.66
C ASP A 193 -30.34 -36.28 1.96
#